data_cfd8aeac2a0c54ca89b5611fae5f8d56
#
_entry.id   cfd8aeac2a0c54ca89b5611fae5f8d56
#
_cell.length_a   1.000
_cell.length_b   1.000
_cell.length_c   1.000
_cell.angle_alpha   90.00
_cell.angle_beta   90.00
_cell.angle_gamma   90.00
#
_symmetry.space_group_name_H-M   'P 1'
#
loop_
_entity.id
_entity.type
_entity.pdbx_description
1 polymer ?
#
loop_
_entity_poly.entity_id
_entity_poly.type
_entity_poly.pdbx_seq_one_letter_code
_entity_poly.pdbx_strand_id
1 'polypeptide(L)'
;MSQRTQVGIVGAGPAGLLLAHLLHLEGIESVIVETRSRDYVEHRVRAGVLEQASVDLLMQAGVGERMAREGLVHRGIELRFGGRGHRIDFPSLTGGRAITVYGQQEVVKDLIAARLGAAGTIVFEAEDVAVTDIESSAPAIRYRKDGTAHELRCDVLAGCDGFHGICRPAIPGHAQAVFERSYPFAWLGILARAAPSHDELIYAYHDRGFALFSMRSPEITRLYVQVAPDDHLANWSDDRIWQELHTRLETGDGWRLKEGPVLEKGITPMRSFVCEKMQHGRLFIAGDSAHIVPPTGAKGMNLAVADVHVLARALARFFKAGRDDLLADYSTTCLKRVWRAEHFSWWMTSMLHRFPGDDGFQQRLQHSQLAYTVASRAAATSLAENYVGLPFD
;
A
#
# COMPACT_ATOMS: atom_id res chain seq x y z
N MET A 1 6.57 -3.26 -34.29
CA MET A 1 5.15 -3.24 -34.77
C MET A 1 4.42 -2.16 -33.99
N SER A 2 3.59 -1.37 -34.60
CA SER A 2 2.76 -0.36 -33.90
C SER A 2 1.42 -1.01 -33.55
N GLN A 3 1.08 -0.98 -32.28
CA GLN A 3 -0.22 -1.42 -31.74
C GLN A 3 -0.96 -0.20 -31.19
N ARG A 4 -2.30 -0.28 -31.06
CA ARG A 4 -3.12 0.76 -30.46
C ARG A 4 -4.05 0.17 -29.40
N THR A 5 -4.29 0.93 -28.35
CA THR A 5 -5.30 0.66 -27.30
C THR A 5 -5.90 1.98 -26.82
N GLN A 6 -7.00 1.95 -26.08
CA GLN A 6 -7.54 3.17 -25.45
C GLN A 6 -6.66 3.61 -24.26
N VAL A 7 -6.28 2.68 -23.39
CA VAL A 7 -5.46 2.99 -22.22
C VAL A 7 -4.21 2.14 -22.19
N GLY A 8 -3.03 2.77 -22.24
CA GLY A 8 -1.74 2.14 -21.99
C GLY A 8 -1.40 2.22 -20.49
N ILE A 9 -1.10 1.09 -19.87
CA ILE A 9 -0.80 1.01 -18.44
C ILE A 9 0.64 0.54 -18.27
N VAL A 10 1.45 1.28 -17.50
CA VAL A 10 2.81 0.88 -17.14
C VAL A 10 2.81 0.35 -15.72
N GLY A 11 3.18 -0.93 -15.56
CA GLY A 11 3.25 -1.64 -14.28
C GLY A 11 2.09 -2.60 -14.03
N ALA A 12 2.42 -3.86 -13.72
CA ALA A 12 1.50 -4.94 -13.33
C ALA A 12 1.44 -5.13 -11.80
N GLY A 13 1.62 -4.06 -11.04
CA GLY A 13 1.31 -4.03 -9.61
C GLY A 13 -0.21 -3.97 -9.35
N PRO A 14 -0.64 -3.95 -8.07
CA PRO A 14 -2.07 -3.93 -7.73
C PRO A 14 -2.83 -2.76 -8.35
N ALA A 15 -2.21 -1.57 -8.48
CA ALA A 15 -2.82 -0.42 -9.12
C ALA A 15 -3.10 -0.66 -10.61
N GLY A 16 -2.09 -1.06 -11.39
CA GLY A 16 -2.25 -1.24 -12.84
C GLY A 16 -3.17 -2.39 -13.20
N LEU A 17 -3.08 -3.50 -12.47
CA LEU A 17 -3.95 -4.66 -12.66
C LEU A 17 -5.40 -4.34 -12.32
N LEU A 18 -5.66 -3.67 -11.18
CA LEU A 18 -7.01 -3.28 -10.79
C LEU A 18 -7.59 -2.26 -11.76
N LEU A 19 -6.80 -1.26 -12.19
CA LEU A 19 -7.24 -0.30 -13.22
C LEU A 19 -7.66 -1.03 -14.48
N ALA A 20 -6.82 -1.93 -15.00
CA ALA A 20 -7.12 -2.69 -16.21
C ALA A 20 -8.39 -3.53 -16.08
N HIS A 21 -8.62 -4.11 -14.88
CA HIS A 21 -9.83 -4.88 -14.61
C HIS A 21 -11.08 -4.01 -14.57
N LEU A 22 -11.04 -2.88 -13.85
CA LEU A 22 -12.15 -1.92 -13.80
C LEU A 22 -12.48 -1.36 -15.19
N LEU A 23 -11.47 -1.05 -16.00
CA LEU A 23 -11.68 -0.60 -17.39
C LEU A 23 -12.32 -1.71 -18.25
N HIS A 24 -11.89 -2.96 -18.07
CA HIS A 24 -12.50 -4.11 -18.76
C HIS A 24 -14.01 -4.24 -18.45
N LEU A 25 -14.40 -4.09 -17.17
CA LEU A 25 -15.81 -4.11 -16.76
C LEU A 25 -16.63 -2.98 -17.41
N GLU A 26 -15.98 -1.86 -17.75
CA GLU A 26 -16.59 -0.74 -18.45
C GLU A 26 -16.52 -0.87 -19.99
N GLY A 27 -15.95 -1.97 -20.53
CA GLY A 27 -15.78 -2.20 -21.96
C GLY A 27 -14.72 -1.31 -22.62
N ILE A 28 -13.72 -0.84 -21.84
CA ILE A 28 -12.62 0.00 -22.30
C ILE A 28 -11.38 -0.86 -22.47
N GLU A 29 -10.78 -0.78 -23.68
CA GLU A 29 -9.59 -1.55 -23.99
C GLU A 29 -8.35 -0.99 -23.29
N SER A 30 -7.54 -1.88 -22.74
CA SER A 30 -6.27 -1.53 -22.12
C SER A 30 -5.20 -2.59 -22.35
N VAL A 31 -3.94 -2.17 -22.32
CA VAL A 31 -2.77 -3.05 -22.38
C VAL A 31 -1.84 -2.67 -21.23
N ILE A 32 -1.38 -3.67 -20.50
CA ILE A 32 -0.39 -3.51 -19.41
C ILE A 32 1.00 -3.87 -19.94
N VAL A 33 1.98 -3.00 -19.68
CA VAL A 33 3.41 -3.24 -19.95
C VAL A 33 4.14 -3.31 -18.61
N GLU A 34 4.79 -4.45 -18.34
CA GLU A 34 5.50 -4.73 -17.08
C GLU A 34 6.94 -5.17 -17.37
N THR A 35 7.88 -4.60 -16.63
CA THR A 35 9.32 -4.89 -16.80
C THR A 35 9.75 -6.21 -16.17
N ARG A 36 9.01 -6.69 -15.17
CA ARG A 36 9.32 -7.91 -14.44
C ARG A 36 8.63 -9.13 -15.05
N SER A 37 9.14 -10.31 -14.69
CA SER A 37 8.47 -11.56 -15.04
C SER A 37 7.15 -11.70 -14.25
N ARG A 38 6.23 -12.49 -14.80
CA ARG A 38 4.99 -12.85 -14.12
C ARG A 38 5.26 -13.48 -12.75
N ASP A 39 6.20 -14.41 -12.68
CA ASP A 39 6.58 -15.07 -11.44
C ASP A 39 7.03 -14.08 -10.36
N TYR A 40 7.89 -13.13 -10.71
CA TYR A 40 8.31 -12.09 -9.79
C TYR A 40 7.14 -11.25 -9.26
N VAL A 41 6.22 -10.84 -10.14
CA VAL A 41 5.06 -10.02 -9.78
C VAL A 41 4.11 -10.77 -8.84
N GLU A 42 3.84 -12.06 -9.11
CA GLU A 42 2.98 -12.93 -8.32
C GLU A 42 3.57 -13.32 -6.96
N HIS A 43 4.90 -13.32 -6.80
CA HIS A 43 5.56 -13.76 -5.56
C HIS A 43 6.18 -12.63 -4.75
N ARG A 44 6.08 -11.39 -5.20
CA ARG A 44 6.63 -10.24 -4.47
C ARG A 44 5.83 -9.96 -3.20
N VAL A 45 6.35 -10.39 -2.05
CA VAL A 45 5.72 -10.20 -0.73
C VAL A 45 5.73 -8.72 -0.34
N ARG A 46 4.55 -8.20 -0.02
CA ARG A 46 4.31 -6.84 0.51
C ARG A 46 3.28 -6.91 1.64
N ALA A 47 2.99 -5.75 2.27
CA ALA A 47 1.90 -5.65 3.22
C ALA A 47 0.56 -6.06 2.56
N GLY A 48 -0.41 -6.43 3.36
CA GLY A 48 -1.69 -6.91 2.85
C GLY A 48 -2.80 -6.64 3.86
N VAL A 49 -2.94 -5.39 4.31
CA VAL A 49 -4.08 -4.94 5.12
C VAL A 49 -5.00 -4.14 4.21
N LEU A 50 -6.19 -4.64 3.98
CA LEU A 50 -7.22 -4.01 3.18
C LEU A 50 -8.22 -3.27 4.08
N GLU A 51 -8.47 -2.00 3.76
CA GLU A 51 -9.58 -1.22 4.30
C GLU A 51 -10.92 -1.77 3.80
N GLN A 52 -12.00 -1.51 4.53
CA GLN A 52 -13.34 -1.96 4.16
C GLN A 52 -13.72 -1.52 2.73
N ALA A 53 -13.47 -0.27 2.35
CA ALA A 53 -13.80 0.22 1.01
C ALA A 53 -13.02 -0.50 -0.10
N SER A 54 -11.77 -0.91 0.16
CA SER A 54 -10.99 -1.71 -0.78
C SER A 54 -11.53 -3.13 -0.93
N VAL A 55 -11.94 -3.74 0.19
CA VAL A 55 -12.61 -5.06 0.19
C VAL A 55 -13.91 -4.98 -0.62
N ASP A 56 -14.74 -3.99 -0.34
CA ASP A 56 -16.03 -3.81 -1.02
C ASP A 56 -15.85 -3.62 -2.53
N LEU A 57 -14.86 -2.84 -2.96
CA LEU A 57 -14.54 -2.64 -4.37
C LEU A 57 -14.09 -3.93 -5.05
N LEU A 58 -13.19 -4.71 -4.44
CA LEU A 58 -12.74 -6.00 -4.99
C LEU A 58 -13.89 -7.01 -5.10
N MET A 59 -14.80 -7.03 -4.11
CA MET A 59 -16.01 -7.87 -4.16
C MET A 59 -16.94 -7.42 -5.30
N GLN A 60 -17.24 -6.14 -5.41
CA GLN A 60 -18.07 -5.57 -6.47
C GLN A 60 -17.49 -5.79 -7.86
N ALA A 61 -16.17 -5.75 -7.98
CA ALA A 61 -15.46 -6.02 -9.23
C ALA A 61 -15.39 -7.53 -9.59
N GLY A 62 -15.89 -8.43 -8.73
CA GLY A 62 -15.90 -9.87 -8.98
C GLY A 62 -14.53 -10.56 -8.82
N VAL A 63 -13.57 -9.92 -8.17
CA VAL A 63 -12.21 -10.47 -7.91
C VAL A 63 -11.93 -10.68 -6.42
N GLY A 64 -12.96 -10.60 -5.57
CA GLY A 64 -12.82 -10.71 -4.11
C GLY A 64 -13.19 -12.08 -3.53
N GLU A 65 -13.62 -13.06 -4.31
CA GLU A 65 -14.13 -14.34 -3.80
C GLU A 65 -13.09 -15.14 -3.00
N ARG A 66 -11.85 -15.24 -3.50
CA ARG A 66 -10.77 -15.93 -2.79
C ARG A 66 -10.38 -15.15 -1.53
N MET A 67 -10.32 -13.82 -1.60
CA MET A 67 -10.11 -12.96 -0.43
C MET A 67 -11.18 -13.18 0.65
N ALA A 68 -12.45 -13.35 0.27
CA ALA A 68 -13.53 -13.60 1.23
C ALA A 68 -13.40 -14.97 1.94
N ARG A 69 -12.81 -15.98 1.28
CA ARG A 69 -12.58 -17.31 1.87
C ARG A 69 -11.30 -17.41 2.70
N GLU A 70 -10.23 -16.75 2.27
CA GLU A 70 -8.87 -16.95 2.77
C GLU A 70 -8.36 -15.75 3.57
N GLY A 71 -8.97 -14.57 3.41
CA GLY A 71 -8.61 -13.36 4.13
C GLY A 71 -8.96 -13.44 5.61
N LEU A 72 -8.09 -12.88 6.46
CA LEU A 72 -8.28 -12.84 7.89
C LEU A 72 -8.94 -11.50 8.27
N VAL A 73 -10.20 -11.57 8.68
CA VAL A 73 -10.95 -10.38 9.10
C VAL A 73 -10.56 -9.99 10.53
N HIS A 74 -10.00 -8.79 10.69
CA HIS A 74 -9.68 -8.24 11.99
C HIS A 74 -10.69 -7.16 12.36
N ARG A 75 -11.31 -7.35 13.51
CA ARG A 75 -12.31 -6.44 14.08
C ARG A 75 -11.69 -5.39 15.00
N GLY A 76 -10.38 -5.34 15.09
CA GLY A 76 -9.64 -4.40 15.91
C GLY A 76 -8.14 -4.50 15.71
N ILE A 77 -7.43 -3.70 16.49
CA ILE A 77 -6.00 -3.79 16.71
C ILE A 77 -5.72 -3.68 18.20
N GLU A 78 -4.57 -4.14 18.64
CA GLU A 78 -4.10 -3.94 20.01
C GLU A 78 -2.95 -2.93 20.03
N LEU A 79 -3.05 -1.91 20.88
CA LEU A 79 -1.97 -0.98 21.19
C LEU A 79 -1.32 -1.44 22.49
N ARG A 80 -0.01 -1.71 22.49
CA ARG A 80 0.77 -2.11 23.68
C ARG A 80 1.70 -0.99 24.13
N PHE A 81 1.59 -0.62 25.38
CA PHE A 81 2.49 0.33 26.05
C PHE A 81 2.38 0.18 27.56
N GLY A 82 3.45 0.52 28.30
CA GLY A 82 3.46 0.40 29.75
C GLY A 82 3.20 -1.02 30.26
N GLY A 83 3.59 -2.05 29.49
CA GLY A 83 3.40 -3.46 29.83
C GLY A 83 1.95 -3.95 29.77
N ARG A 84 1.06 -3.24 29.05
CA ARG A 84 -0.37 -3.58 28.93
C ARG A 84 -0.82 -3.52 27.48
N GLY A 85 -1.77 -4.40 27.12
CA GLY A 85 -2.51 -4.39 25.86
C GLY A 85 -3.82 -3.61 25.98
N HIS A 86 -4.13 -2.81 24.95
CA HIS A 86 -5.35 -2.02 24.84
C HIS A 86 -5.98 -2.25 23.46
N ARG A 87 -7.07 -3.01 23.42
CA ARG A 87 -7.78 -3.31 22.17
C ARG A 87 -8.63 -2.13 21.72
N ILE A 88 -8.53 -1.76 20.46
CA ILE A 88 -9.41 -0.79 19.77
C ILE A 88 -10.40 -1.60 18.94
N ASP A 89 -11.67 -1.58 19.33
CA ASP A 89 -12.75 -2.33 18.69
C ASP A 89 -13.34 -1.54 17.52
N PHE A 90 -13.00 -1.93 16.29
CA PHE A 90 -13.43 -1.23 15.09
C PHE A 90 -14.94 -1.24 14.87
N PRO A 91 -15.65 -2.39 14.91
CA PRO A 91 -17.08 -2.42 14.67
C PRO A 91 -17.88 -1.51 15.58
N SER A 92 -17.57 -1.51 16.88
CA SER A 92 -18.29 -0.68 17.86
C SER A 92 -18.07 0.83 17.67
N LEU A 93 -16.94 1.20 17.05
CA LEU A 93 -16.54 2.60 16.84
C LEU A 93 -16.90 3.11 15.43
N THR A 94 -17.09 2.22 14.45
CA THR A 94 -17.21 2.59 13.03
C THR A 94 -18.48 2.08 12.35
N GLY A 95 -19.46 1.62 13.13
CA GLY A 95 -20.73 1.12 12.58
C GLY A 95 -20.57 -0.22 11.84
N GLY A 96 -19.77 -1.16 12.41
CA GLY A 96 -19.63 -2.52 11.92
C GLY A 96 -18.47 -2.78 10.97
N ARG A 97 -17.67 -1.75 10.64
CA ARG A 97 -16.54 -1.91 9.70
C ARG A 97 -15.38 -2.67 10.33
N ALA A 98 -14.62 -3.33 9.46
CA ALA A 98 -13.43 -4.11 9.82
C ALA A 98 -12.31 -3.91 8.78
N ILE A 99 -11.17 -4.52 8.99
CA ILE A 99 -10.12 -4.66 7.99
C ILE A 99 -9.96 -6.14 7.62
N THR A 100 -9.40 -6.40 6.45
CA THR A 100 -9.06 -7.77 6.03
C THR A 100 -7.58 -7.87 5.76
N VAL A 101 -6.92 -8.80 6.42
CA VAL A 101 -5.54 -9.16 6.11
C VAL A 101 -5.57 -10.18 4.98
N TYR A 102 -5.12 -9.74 3.81
CA TYR A 102 -4.98 -10.55 2.61
C TYR A 102 -3.77 -10.05 1.84
N GLY A 103 -2.78 -10.90 1.65
CA GLY A 103 -1.48 -10.50 1.10
C GLY A 103 -1.62 -9.76 -0.23
N GLN A 104 -0.86 -8.67 -0.42
CA GLN A 104 -0.89 -7.93 -1.68
C GLN A 104 -0.59 -8.84 -2.89
N GLN A 105 0.32 -9.82 -2.75
CA GLN A 105 0.63 -10.79 -3.79
C GLN A 105 -0.58 -11.68 -4.14
N GLU A 106 -1.47 -11.93 -3.20
CA GLU A 106 -2.69 -12.71 -3.45
C GLU A 106 -3.72 -11.89 -4.24
N VAL A 107 -3.88 -10.60 -3.91
CA VAL A 107 -4.68 -9.67 -4.74
C VAL A 107 -4.14 -9.60 -6.16
N VAL A 108 -2.82 -9.55 -6.32
CA VAL A 108 -2.15 -9.50 -7.64
C VAL A 108 -2.42 -10.78 -8.42
N LYS A 109 -2.31 -11.97 -7.82
CA LYS A 109 -2.63 -13.25 -8.46
C LYS A 109 -4.08 -13.30 -8.93
N ASP A 110 -5.03 -12.86 -8.10
CA ASP A 110 -6.45 -12.82 -8.45
C ASP A 110 -6.71 -11.92 -9.64
N LEU A 111 -6.11 -10.73 -9.66
CA LEU A 111 -6.25 -9.77 -10.74
C LEU A 111 -5.58 -10.23 -12.04
N ILE A 112 -4.41 -10.89 -11.97
CA ILE A 112 -3.75 -11.50 -13.14
C ILE A 112 -4.63 -12.61 -13.71
N ALA A 113 -5.17 -13.48 -12.86
CA ALA A 113 -6.05 -14.56 -13.29
C ALA A 113 -7.32 -14.01 -13.97
N ALA A 114 -7.95 -12.99 -13.39
CA ALA A 114 -9.12 -12.34 -13.98
C ALA A 114 -8.79 -11.69 -15.33
N ARG A 115 -7.66 -10.97 -15.42
CA ARG A 115 -7.23 -10.30 -16.64
C ARG A 115 -6.96 -11.28 -17.78
N LEU A 116 -6.24 -12.37 -17.52
CA LEU A 116 -5.92 -13.40 -18.50
C LEU A 116 -7.16 -14.22 -18.87
N GLY A 117 -8.02 -14.53 -17.91
CA GLY A 117 -9.31 -15.19 -18.14
C GLY A 117 -10.24 -14.40 -19.07
N ALA A 118 -10.15 -13.07 -19.04
CA ALA A 118 -10.85 -12.16 -19.95
C ALA A 118 -10.09 -11.89 -21.28
N ALA A 119 -9.07 -12.68 -21.61
CA ALA A 119 -8.20 -12.48 -22.77
C ALA A 119 -7.52 -11.09 -22.84
N GLY A 120 -7.37 -10.42 -21.70
CA GLY A 120 -6.70 -9.12 -21.61
C GLY A 120 -5.19 -9.25 -21.70
N THR A 121 -4.55 -8.29 -22.35
CA THR A 121 -3.10 -8.32 -22.63
C THR A 121 -2.28 -7.77 -21.48
N ILE A 122 -1.26 -8.54 -21.02
CA ILE A 122 -0.17 -8.11 -20.16
C ILE A 122 1.14 -8.50 -20.86
N VAL A 123 1.98 -7.52 -21.13
CA VAL A 123 3.32 -7.74 -21.68
C VAL A 123 4.29 -7.75 -20.51
N PHE A 124 4.67 -8.93 -20.04
CA PHE A 124 5.70 -9.11 -19.03
C PHE A 124 7.10 -9.07 -19.64
N GLU A 125 8.11 -8.77 -18.80
CA GLU A 125 9.53 -8.74 -19.18
C GLU A 125 9.80 -7.78 -20.35
N ALA A 126 9.10 -6.63 -20.32
CA ALA A 126 9.36 -5.55 -21.26
C ALA A 126 10.64 -4.81 -20.85
N GLU A 127 11.58 -4.68 -21.79
CA GLU A 127 12.83 -3.97 -21.61
C GLU A 127 12.76 -2.55 -22.19
N ASP A 128 13.64 -1.66 -21.72
CA ASP A 128 13.79 -0.29 -22.23
C ASP A 128 12.46 0.47 -22.33
N VAL A 129 11.59 0.28 -21.33
CA VAL A 129 10.27 0.91 -21.31
C VAL A 129 10.40 2.43 -21.17
N ALA A 130 9.76 3.16 -22.09
CA ALA A 130 9.68 4.63 -22.06
C ALA A 130 8.29 5.11 -22.47
N VAL A 131 7.84 6.22 -21.88
CA VAL A 131 6.62 6.92 -22.30
C VAL A 131 6.99 8.17 -23.10
N THR A 132 6.27 8.42 -24.18
CA THR A 132 6.53 9.55 -25.09
C THR A 132 5.22 10.24 -25.46
N ASP A 133 5.34 11.46 -25.94
CA ASP A 133 4.23 12.24 -26.52
C ASP A 133 3.06 12.45 -25.54
N ILE A 134 3.35 12.53 -24.23
CA ILE A 134 2.35 12.58 -23.16
C ILE A 134 1.44 13.81 -23.22
N GLU A 135 1.84 14.88 -23.88
CA GLU A 135 1.04 16.09 -24.10
C GLU A 135 0.21 16.05 -25.38
N SER A 136 0.44 15.04 -26.23
CA SER A 136 -0.30 14.86 -27.48
C SER A 136 -1.61 14.11 -27.28
N SER A 137 -2.43 14.05 -28.33
CA SER A 137 -3.66 13.23 -28.34
C SER A 137 -3.39 11.73 -28.54
N ALA A 138 -2.14 11.32 -28.76
CA ALA A 138 -1.75 9.94 -29.04
C ALA A 138 -0.42 9.61 -28.36
N PRO A 139 -0.36 9.63 -27.02
CA PRO A 139 0.84 9.23 -26.29
C PRO A 139 1.18 7.76 -26.56
N ALA A 140 2.42 7.37 -26.29
CA ALA A 140 2.87 6.01 -26.58
C ALA A 140 3.76 5.44 -25.47
N ILE A 141 3.70 4.11 -25.31
CA ILE A 141 4.67 3.32 -24.56
C ILE A 141 5.59 2.64 -25.59
N ARG A 142 6.90 2.91 -25.51
CA ARG A 142 7.94 2.22 -26.26
C ARG A 142 8.62 1.22 -25.38
N TYR A 143 8.86 0.03 -25.91
CA TYR A 143 9.55 -1.04 -25.17
C TYR A 143 10.19 -2.04 -26.13
N ARG A 144 11.07 -2.88 -25.58
CA ARG A 144 11.59 -4.05 -26.30
C ARG A 144 11.03 -5.31 -25.66
N LYS A 145 10.75 -6.30 -26.48
CA LYS A 145 10.39 -7.66 -26.06
C LYS A 145 11.02 -8.67 -26.99
N ASP A 146 11.73 -9.63 -26.44
CA ASP A 146 12.44 -10.67 -27.19
C ASP A 146 13.33 -10.09 -28.31
N GLY A 147 14.07 -9.02 -27.96
CA GLY A 147 14.97 -8.31 -28.88
C GLY A 147 14.27 -7.39 -29.91
N THR A 148 12.94 -7.40 -29.99
CA THR A 148 12.15 -6.62 -30.94
C THR A 148 11.65 -5.34 -30.31
N ALA A 149 11.76 -4.20 -31.02
CA ALA A 149 11.19 -2.93 -30.61
C ALA A 149 9.69 -2.85 -30.92
N HIS A 150 8.93 -2.37 -29.95
CA HIS A 150 7.48 -2.17 -30.03
C HIS A 150 7.10 -0.74 -29.67
N GLU A 151 6.01 -0.25 -30.27
CA GLU A 151 5.37 1.00 -29.90
C GLU A 151 3.86 0.72 -29.71
N LEU A 152 3.36 0.98 -28.49
CA LEU A 152 1.96 0.91 -28.13
C LEU A 152 1.42 2.33 -28.03
N ARG A 153 0.64 2.77 -29.01
CA ARG A 153 -0.07 4.04 -29.00
C ARG A 153 -1.36 3.94 -28.21
N CYS A 154 -1.71 4.98 -27.49
CA CYS A 154 -2.94 4.99 -26.70
C CYS A 154 -3.57 6.40 -26.68
N ASP A 155 -4.79 6.49 -26.18
CA ASP A 155 -5.46 7.78 -25.99
C ASP A 155 -5.09 8.38 -24.62
N VAL A 156 -4.81 7.50 -23.65
CA VAL A 156 -4.41 7.86 -22.26
C VAL A 156 -3.34 6.89 -21.75
N LEU A 157 -2.40 7.40 -20.97
CA LEU A 157 -1.37 6.65 -20.24
C LEU A 157 -1.67 6.62 -18.75
N ALA A 158 -1.55 5.46 -18.11
CA ALA A 158 -1.60 5.30 -16.68
C ALA A 158 -0.27 4.75 -16.15
N GLY A 159 0.45 5.55 -15.36
CA GLY A 159 1.68 5.18 -14.68
C GLY A 159 1.39 4.55 -13.33
N CYS A 160 1.44 3.21 -13.27
CA CYS A 160 1.25 2.38 -12.08
C CYS A 160 2.55 1.61 -11.74
N ASP A 161 3.69 2.20 -12.07
CA ASP A 161 5.03 1.59 -12.13
C ASP A 161 5.85 1.76 -10.84
N GLY A 162 5.20 2.26 -9.78
CA GLY A 162 5.80 2.39 -8.46
C GLY A 162 6.76 3.57 -8.33
N PHE A 163 7.37 3.69 -7.15
CA PHE A 163 8.18 4.86 -6.81
C PHE A 163 9.41 5.07 -7.72
N HIS A 164 10.04 3.98 -8.13
CA HIS A 164 11.21 3.98 -9.02
C HIS A 164 10.84 3.82 -10.51
N GLY A 165 9.56 3.99 -10.83
CA GLY A 165 9.07 3.90 -12.19
C GLY A 165 9.49 5.07 -13.08
N ILE A 166 9.19 4.94 -14.38
CA ILE A 166 9.59 5.90 -15.43
C ILE A 166 8.51 6.96 -15.70
N CYS A 167 7.27 6.72 -15.25
CA CYS A 167 6.14 7.58 -15.60
C CYS A 167 6.20 8.93 -14.88
N ARG A 168 6.44 8.95 -13.56
CA ARG A 168 6.57 10.21 -12.83
C ARG A 168 7.73 11.08 -13.35
N PRO A 169 8.95 10.58 -13.61
CA PRO A 169 10.03 11.36 -14.20
C PRO A 169 9.72 11.91 -15.60
N ALA A 170 8.77 11.32 -16.33
CA ALA A 170 8.34 11.83 -17.62
C ALA A 170 7.50 13.13 -17.51
N ILE A 171 6.93 13.42 -16.36
CA ILE A 171 6.27 14.70 -16.09
C ILE A 171 7.37 15.78 -15.96
N PRO A 172 7.28 16.89 -16.72
CA PRO A 172 8.30 17.95 -16.65
C PRO A 172 8.49 18.49 -15.24
N GLY A 173 9.74 18.70 -14.81
CA GLY A 173 10.05 19.10 -13.44
C GLY A 173 9.35 20.39 -12.97
N HIS A 174 9.15 21.35 -13.88
CA HIS A 174 8.40 22.59 -13.60
C HIS A 174 6.89 22.35 -13.35
N ALA A 175 6.37 21.23 -13.80
CA ALA A 175 4.97 20.83 -13.58
C ALA A 175 4.80 19.93 -12.34
N GLN A 176 5.88 19.51 -11.69
CA GLN A 176 5.82 18.69 -10.48
C GLN A 176 5.82 19.57 -9.22
N ALA A 177 5.01 19.22 -8.24
CA ALA A 177 5.07 19.71 -6.87
C ALA A 177 5.28 18.50 -5.96
N VAL A 178 6.49 18.35 -5.41
CA VAL A 178 6.90 17.18 -4.63
C VAL A 178 7.11 17.58 -3.19
N PHE A 179 6.54 16.78 -2.28
CA PHE A 179 6.73 16.86 -0.84
C PHE A 179 7.31 15.53 -0.36
N GLU A 180 8.45 15.59 0.32
CA GLU A 180 9.15 14.39 0.81
C GLU A 180 9.62 14.58 2.24
N ARG A 181 9.53 13.51 3.03
CA ARG A 181 10.07 13.43 4.39
C ARG A 181 10.69 12.06 4.62
N SER A 182 11.96 12.01 4.99
CA SER A 182 12.62 10.81 5.50
C SER A 182 12.50 10.75 7.02
N TYR A 183 12.29 9.55 7.57
CA TYR A 183 12.25 9.31 9.00
C TYR A 183 13.61 8.82 9.49
N PRO A 184 14.04 9.18 10.72
CA PRO A 184 15.36 8.84 11.25
C PRO A 184 15.43 7.42 11.80
N PHE A 185 14.67 6.50 11.23
CA PHE A 185 14.64 5.08 11.56
C PHE A 185 14.14 4.26 10.36
N ALA A 186 14.35 2.95 10.45
CA ALA A 186 13.89 1.97 9.49
C ALA A 186 13.11 0.85 10.21
N TRP A 187 12.47 0.00 9.46
CA TRP A 187 11.88 -1.24 9.94
C TRP A 187 12.69 -2.45 9.48
N LEU A 188 13.12 -3.27 10.42
CA LEU A 188 13.50 -4.65 10.15
C LEU A 188 12.20 -5.45 10.04
N GLY A 189 11.85 -5.87 8.84
CA GLY A 189 10.71 -6.75 8.58
C GLY A 189 11.15 -8.20 8.60
N ILE A 190 10.38 -9.04 9.28
CA ILE A 190 10.66 -10.48 9.48
C ILE A 190 9.44 -11.27 9.02
N LEU A 191 9.65 -12.25 8.16
CA LEU A 191 8.65 -13.27 7.82
C LEU A 191 9.07 -14.57 8.49
N ALA A 192 8.21 -15.16 9.30
CA ALA A 192 8.53 -16.37 10.05
C ALA A 192 7.46 -17.45 9.86
N ARG A 193 7.87 -18.70 9.80
CA ARG A 193 6.97 -19.85 9.85
C ARG A 193 6.62 -20.12 11.31
N ALA A 194 5.72 -19.32 11.83
CA ALA A 194 5.19 -19.41 13.19
C ALA A 194 3.68 -19.19 13.15
N ALA A 195 2.94 -20.02 13.87
CA ALA A 195 1.50 -19.82 14.03
C ALA A 195 1.23 -18.47 14.72
N PRO A 196 0.14 -17.77 14.38
CA PRO A 196 -0.19 -16.53 15.04
C PRO A 196 -0.28 -16.64 16.56
N SER A 197 0.24 -15.64 17.25
CA SER A 197 0.24 -15.52 18.71
C SER A 197 -0.94 -14.69 19.21
N HIS A 198 -1.66 -14.05 18.30
CA HIS A 198 -2.82 -13.21 18.54
C HIS A 198 -3.71 -13.20 17.32
N ASP A 199 -5.01 -12.92 17.48
CA ASP A 199 -5.98 -12.94 16.39
C ASP A 199 -6.01 -11.61 15.58
N GLU A 200 -5.43 -10.54 16.11
CA GLU A 200 -5.40 -9.21 15.52
C GLU A 200 -3.97 -8.64 15.51
N LEU A 201 -3.74 -7.54 14.78
CA LEU A 201 -2.45 -6.86 14.78
C LEU A 201 -2.15 -6.23 16.13
N ILE A 202 -0.89 -6.31 16.55
CA ILE A 202 -0.39 -5.68 17.77
C ILE A 202 0.64 -4.62 17.40
N TYR A 203 0.40 -3.38 17.82
CA TYR A 203 1.31 -2.24 17.70
C TYR A 203 1.89 -1.93 19.06
N ALA A 204 3.18 -2.11 19.26
CA ALA A 204 3.83 -1.89 20.54
C ALA A 204 4.74 -0.66 20.53
N TYR A 205 4.47 0.28 21.44
CA TYR A 205 5.43 1.29 21.86
C TYR A 205 6.27 0.73 23.01
N HIS A 206 7.59 0.78 22.87
CA HIS A 206 8.52 0.35 23.91
C HIS A 206 9.72 1.29 23.97
N ASP A 207 10.40 1.40 25.12
CA ASP A 207 11.58 2.27 25.30
C ASP A 207 12.73 1.91 24.36
N ARG A 208 12.82 0.66 23.91
CA ARG A 208 13.78 0.17 22.92
C ARG A 208 13.35 0.43 21.47
N GLY A 209 12.19 1.05 21.25
CA GLY A 209 11.61 1.33 19.95
C GLY A 209 10.38 0.47 19.63
N PHE A 210 9.73 0.80 18.53
CA PHE A 210 8.51 0.18 18.05
C PHE A 210 8.68 -1.30 17.69
N ALA A 211 7.61 -2.08 17.88
CA ALA A 211 7.44 -3.40 17.30
C ALA A 211 6.00 -3.60 16.78
N LEU A 212 5.85 -4.43 15.75
CA LEU A 212 4.56 -4.80 15.19
C LEU A 212 4.50 -6.32 15.03
N PHE A 213 3.40 -6.90 15.51
CA PHE A 213 2.99 -8.26 15.20
C PHE A 213 1.83 -8.25 14.22
N SER A 214 1.94 -9.04 13.16
CA SER A 214 0.84 -9.33 12.25
C SER A 214 0.94 -10.77 11.73
N MET A 215 -0.13 -11.29 11.14
CA MET A 215 -0.15 -12.59 10.49
C MET A 215 -0.33 -12.46 8.98
N ARG A 216 -0.03 -13.55 8.25
CA ARG A 216 -0.29 -13.68 6.81
C ARG A 216 -1.15 -14.89 6.50
N SER A 217 -1.04 -15.92 7.33
CA SER A 217 -1.82 -17.15 7.26
C SER A 217 -1.84 -17.81 8.65
N PRO A 218 -2.56 -18.90 8.84
CA PRO A 218 -2.49 -19.70 10.09
C PRO A 218 -1.09 -20.23 10.44
N GLU A 219 -0.15 -20.19 9.49
CA GLU A 219 1.21 -20.75 9.67
C GLU A 219 2.32 -19.70 9.57
N ILE A 220 2.00 -18.49 9.07
CA ILE A 220 2.99 -17.45 8.73
C ILE A 220 2.66 -16.17 9.49
N THR A 221 3.65 -15.68 10.24
CA THR A 221 3.61 -14.35 10.86
C THR A 221 4.53 -13.37 10.14
N ARG A 222 4.15 -12.11 10.14
CA ARG A 222 4.97 -10.98 9.69
C ARG A 222 5.16 -10.03 10.85
N LEU A 223 6.42 -9.82 11.20
CA LEU A 223 6.83 -9.04 12.35
C LEU A 223 7.72 -7.88 11.91
N TYR A 224 7.73 -6.83 12.71
CA TYR A 224 8.60 -5.68 12.44
C TYR A 224 9.20 -5.14 13.73
N VAL A 225 10.44 -4.67 13.63
CA VAL A 225 11.18 -4.04 14.71
C VAL A 225 11.77 -2.73 14.19
N GLN A 226 11.61 -1.66 14.96
CA GLN A 226 12.29 -0.40 14.67
C GLN A 226 13.80 -0.58 14.85
N VAL A 227 14.57 -0.14 13.85
CA VAL A 227 16.03 -0.16 13.82
C VAL A 227 16.56 1.20 13.33
N ALA A 228 17.86 1.44 13.46
CA ALA A 228 18.51 2.61 12.88
C ALA A 228 18.43 2.55 11.33
N PRO A 229 18.40 3.70 10.63
CA PRO A 229 18.24 3.72 9.16
C PRO A 229 19.45 3.14 8.43
N ASP A 230 20.62 3.15 9.06
CA ASP A 230 21.91 2.64 8.58
C ASP A 230 22.28 1.28 9.18
N ASP A 231 21.35 0.61 9.87
CA ASP A 231 21.60 -0.72 10.43
C ASP A 231 21.71 -1.79 9.33
N HIS A 232 22.41 -2.87 9.64
CA HIS A 232 22.71 -3.94 8.70
C HIS A 232 22.12 -5.28 9.14
N LEU A 233 21.63 -6.07 8.19
CA LEU A 233 21.07 -7.40 8.44
C LEU A 233 22.04 -8.35 9.17
N ALA A 234 23.34 -8.18 8.97
CA ALA A 234 24.37 -8.96 9.66
C ALA A 234 24.35 -8.78 11.19
N ASN A 235 23.82 -7.66 11.67
CA ASN A 235 23.68 -7.38 13.09
C ASN A 235 22.47 -8.10 13.74
N TRP A 236 21.62 -8.74 12.94
CA TRP A 236 20.33 -9.29 13.35
C TRP A 236 20.30 -10.82 13.13
N SER A 237 20.91 -11.57 14.06
CA SER A 237 20.69 -13.02 14.13
C SER A 237 19.22 -13.32 14.48
N ASP A 238 18.78 -14.52 14.18
CA ASP A 238 17.40 -14.93 14.48
C ASP A 238 17.13 -14.91 16.01
N ASP A 239 18.09 -15.33 16.84
CA ASP A 239 17.99 -15.23 18.29
C ASP A 239 17.81 -13.78 18.77
N ARG A 240 18.59 -12.83 18.23
CA ARG A 240 18.46 -11.42 18.56
C ARG A 240 17.08 -10.87 18.13
N ILE A 241 16.61 -11.27 16.97
CA ILE A 241 15.27 -10.88 16.48
C ILE A 241 14.19 -11.32 17.45
N TRP A 242 14.20 -12.59 17.86
CA TRP A 242 13.21 -13.11 18.78
C TRP A 242 13.32 -12.46 20.17
N GLN A 243 14.52 -12.26 20.66
CA GLN A 243 14.74 -11.55 21.94
C GLN A 243 14.17 -10.13 21.93
N GLU A 244 14.42 -9.36 20.86
CA GLU A 244 13.90 -7.99 20.73
C GLU A 244 12.37 -7.98 20.60
N LEU A 245 11.80 -8.91 19.84
CA LEU A 245 10.36 -9.04 19.69
C LEU A 245 9.68 -9.43 21.01
N HIS A 246 10.23 -10.40 21.76
CA HIS A 246 9.72 -10.74 23.09
C HIS A 246 9.75 -9.53 24.03
N THR A 247 10.88 -8.83 24.09
CA THR A 247 11.04 -7.66 24.96
C THR A 247 10.05 -6.56 24.62
N ARG A 248 9.88 -6.24 23.31
CA ARG A 248 9.06 -5.10 22.90
C ARG A 248 7.57 -5.39 22.85
N LEU A 249 7.18 -6.66 22.72
CA LEU A 249 5.78 -7.09 22.69
C LEU A 249 5.28 -7.62 24.04
N GLU A 250 6.13 -7.68 25.07
CA GLU A 250 5.77 -8.21 26.36
C GLU A 250 4.62 -7.46 27.04
N THR A 251 3.75 -8.22 27.69
CA THR A 251 2.70 -7.71 28.57
C THR A 251 2.74 -8.48 29.91
N GLY A 252 2.31 -7.83 30.99
CA GLY A 252 2.32 -8.43 32.33
C GLY A 252 1.27 -9.53 32.56
N ASP A 253 0.45 -9.86 31.57
CA ASP A 253 -0.65 -10.84 31.66
C ASP A 253 -0.25 -12.28 31.31
N GLY A 254 1.03 -12.52 31.00
CA GLY A 254 1.54 -13.85 30.64
C GLY A 254 1.43 -14.23 29.17
N TRP A 255 1.02 -13.30 28.28
CA TRP A 255 1.03 -13.52 26.84
C TRP A 255 2.45 -13.90 26.36
N ARG A 256 2.53 -14.78 25.37
CA ARG A 256 3.80 -15.23 24.79
C ARG A 256 3.76 -15.19 23.26
N LEU A 257 4.81 -14.64 22.67
CA LEU A 257 5.05 -14.72 21.23
C LEU A 257 5.50 -16.15 20.87
N LYS A 258 4.87 -16.74 19.86
CA LYS A 258 5.30 -18.02 19.27
C LYS A 258 6.41 -17.74 18.28
N GLU A 259 7.48 -18.49 18.39
CA GLU A 259 8.64 -18.44 17.51
C GLU A 259 8.56 -19.52 16.42
N GLY A 260 9.38 -19.36 15.40
CA GLY A 260 9.57 -20.34 14.34
C GLY A 260 10.70 -19.94 13.40
N PRO A 261 11.06 -20.76 12.40
CA PRO A 261 12.11 -20.45 11.45
C PRO A 261 11.85 -19.12 10.72
N VAL A 262 12.84 -18.23 10.72
CA VAL A 262 12.82 -17.00 9.94
C VAL A 262 13.00 -17.36 8.46
N LEU A 263 12.01 -17.04 7.64
CA LEU A 263 11.99 -17.33 6.20
C LEU A 263 12.64 -16.20 5.40
N GLU A 264 12.38 -14.94 5.81
CA GLU A 264 12.86 -13.75 5.13
C GLU A 264 13.04 -12.62 6.14
N LYS A 265 14.06 -11.81 5.96
CA LYS A 265 14.24 -10.57 6.71
C LYS A 265 14.83 -9.48 5.82
N GLY A 266 14.44 -8.22 6.08
CA GLY A 266 14.91 -7.08 5.29
C GLY A 266 14.71 -5.77 6.03
N ILE A 267 15.63 -4.82 5.84
CA ILE A 267 15.54 -3.47 6.41
C ILE A 267 14.95 -2.53 5.35
N THR A 268 13.92 -1.80 5.73
CA THR A 268 13.23 -0.85 4.86
C THR A 268 13.23 0.53 5.51
N PRO A 269 13.92 1.52 4.92
CA PRO A 269 13.84 2.91 5.35
C PRO A 269 12.42 3.45 5.23
N MET A 270 12.04 4.33 6.14
CA MET A 270 10.71 4.93 6.15
C MET A 270 10.73 6.33 5.54
N ARG A 271 9.76 6.60 4.69
CA ARG A 271 9.56 7.91 4.07
C ARG A 271 8.09 8.22 3.83
N SER A 272 7.77 9.49 3.78
CA SER A 272 6.58 10.05 3.13
C SER A 272 7.00 10.69 1.82
N PHE A 273 6.18 10.56 0.80
CA PHE A 273 6.39 11.20 -0.50
C PHE A 273 5.03 11.47 -1.15
N VAL A 274 4.82 12.70 -1.64
CA VAL A 274 3.62 13.07 -2.39
C VAL A 274 4.02 13.92 -3.60
N CYS A 275 3.59 13.50 -4.78
CA CYS A 275 3.61 14.29 -6.00
C CYS A 275 2.20 14.86 -6.23
N GLU A 276 2.00 16.17 -5.97
CA GLU A 276 0.66 16.78 -6.07
C GLU A 276 0.17 16.94 -7.51
N LYS A 277 1.04 16.80 -8.49
CA LYS A 277 0.67 16.69 -9.91
C LYS A 277 0.59 15.23 -10.31
N MET A 278 -0.54 14.59 -10.01
CA MET A 278 -0.79 13.19 -10.37
C MET A 278 -1.20 13.01 -11.85
N GLN A 279 -1.22 14.10 -12.62
CA GLN A 279 -1.51 14.09 -14.06
C GLN A 279 -0.76 15.19 -14.81
N HIS A 280 -0.37 14.91 -16.06
CA HIS A 280 0.19 15.87 -16.99
C HIS A 280 -0.11 15.45 -18.43
N GLY A 281 -0.77 16.32 -19.18
CA GLY A 281 -1.26 15.97 -20.52
C GLY A 281 -2.18 14.76 -20.48
N ARG A 282 -1.78 13.69 -21.16
CA ARG A 282 -2.50 12.40 -21.18
C ARG A 282 -1.91 11.33 -20.26
N LEU A 283 -0.94 11.68 -19.44
CA LEU A 283 -0.34 10.80 -18.43
C LEU A 283 -0.99 11.04 -17.07
N PHE A 284 -1.45 9.95 -16.43
CA PHE A 284 -1.97 9.89 -15.06
C PHE A 284 -1.11 8.92 -14.25
N ILE A 285 -0.68 9.30 -13.05
CA ILE A 285 0.10 8.42 -12.15
C ILE A 285 -0.74 8.03 -10.94
N ALA A 286 -0.58 6.79 -10.48
CA ALA A 286 -1.36 6.22 -9.37
C ALA A 286 -0.51 5.34 -8.45
N GLY A 287 -0.89 5.22 -7.18
CA GLY A 287 -0.19 4.43 -6.17
C GLY A 287 1.21 4.94 -5.89
N ASP A 288 2.16 4.04 -5.65
CA ASP A 288 3.54 4.39 -5.28
C ASP A 288 4.26 5.24 -6.36
N SER A 289 3.73 5.34 -7.57
CA SER A 289 4.22 6.27 -8.58
C SER A 289 3.93 7.73 -8.20
N ALA A 290 2.85 7.99 -7.47
CA ALA A 290 2.42 9.32 -7.06
C ALA A 290 2.72 9.61 -5.58
N HIS A 291 2.62 8.63 -4.69
CA HIS A 291 2.76 8.84 -3.25
C HIS A 291 3.25 7.60 -2.50
N ILE A 292 3.97 7.83 -1.42
CA ILE A 292 4.39 6.81 -0.44
C ILE A 292 4.04 7.32 0.95
N VAL A 293 3.38 6.51 1.74
CA VAL A 293 3.06 6.76 3.14
C VAL A 293 3.90 5.87 4.07
N PRO A 294 4.19 6.29 5.29
CA PRO A 294 4.78 5.41 6.29
C PRO A 294 3.92 4.14 6.46
N PRO A 295 4.51 2.96 6.51
CA PRO A 295 3.76 1.69 6.54
C PRO A 295 2.96 1.48 7.84
N THR A 296 3.21 2.27 8.88
CA THR A 296 2.53 2.18 10.19
C THR A 296 1.00 2.27 10.07
N GLY A 297 0.48 3.08 9.16
CA GLY A 297 -0.95 3.21 8.94
C GLY A 297 -1.57 2.16 8.01
N ALA A 298 -0.76 1.29 7.39
CA ALA A 298 -1.19 0.29 6.40
C ALA A 298 -1.99 0.88 5.21
N LYS A 299 -1.62 2.09 4.72
CA LYS A 299 -2.40 2.85 3.73
C LYS A 299 -1.98 2.68 2.27
N GLY A 300 -0.74 2.26 1.98
CA GLY A 300 -0.18 2.32 0.62
C GLY A 300 -1.03 1.62 -0.44
N MET A 301 -1.38 0.34 -0.25
CA MET A 301 -2.22 -0.39 -1.21
C MET A 301 -3.63 0.18 -1.30
N ASN A 302 -4.22 0.60 -0.18
CA ASN A 302 -5.57 1.18 -0.14
C ASN A 302 -5.65 2.53 -0.87
N LEU A 303 -4.61 3.34 -0.79
CA LEU A 303 -4.49 4.56 -1.60
C LEU A 303 -4.39 4.24 -3.10
N ALA A 304 -3.58 3.25 -3.47
CA ALA A 304 -3.48 2.81 -4.87
C ALA A 304 -4.83 2.32 -5.41
N VAL A 305 -5.59 1.58 -4.61
CA VAL A 305 -6.97 1.14 -4.94
C VAL A 305 -7.89 2.34 -5.12
N ALA A 306 -7.83 3.33 -4.22
CA ALA A 306 -8.64 4.54 -4.30
C ALA A 306 -8.32 5.37 -5.56
N ASP A 307 -7.03 5.57 -5.86
CA ASP A 307 -6.60 6.32 -7.05
C ASP A 307 -7.16 5.69 -8.34
N VAL A 308 -6.99 4.37 -8.49
CA VAL A 308 -7.42 3.69 -9.72
C VAL A 308 -8.95 3.58 -9.79
N HIS A 309 -9.66 3.56 -8.67
CA HIS A 309 -11.12 3.70 -8.66
C HIS A 309 -11.56 5.04 -9.23
N VAL A 310 -10.95 6.15 -8.76
CA VAL A 310 -11.22 7.50 -9.30
C VAL A 310 -10.86 7.58 -10.77
N LEU A 311 -9.67 7.08 -11.16
CA LEU A 311 -9.21 7.12 -12.55
C LEU A 311 -10.09 6.29 -13.48
N ALA A 312 -10.51 5.09 -13.09
CA ALA A 312 -11.38 4.24 -13.90
C ALA A 312 -12.74 4.91 -14.17
N ARG A 313 -13.35 5.53 -13.15
CA ARG A 313 -14.60 6.30 -13.31
C ARG A 313 -14.43 7.50 -14.25
N ALA A 314 -13.32 8.22 -14.10
CA ALA A 314 -13.00 9.36 -14.95
C ALA A 314 -12.81 8.95 -16.41
N LEU A 315 -12.06 7.85 -16.65
CA LEU A 315 -11.85 7.28 -17.98
C LEU A 315 -13.15 6.73 -18.58
N ALA A 316 -13.98 6.06 -17.79
CA ALA A 316 -15.29 5.59 -18.26
C ALA A 316 -16.17 6.75 -18.76
N ARG A 317 -16.19 7.86 -18.01
CA ARG A 317 -16.93 9.07 -18.42
C ARG A 317 -16.34 9.72 -19.67
N PHE A 318 -15.01 9.74 -19.75
CA PHE A 318 -14.32 10.28 -20.94
C PHE A 318 -14.62 9.47 -22.19
N PHE A 319 -14.46 8.15 -22.18
CA PHE A 319 -14.63 7.31 -23.36
C PHE A 319 -16.10 7.11 -23.76
N LYS A 320 -17.03 7.05 -22.79
CA LYS A 320 -18.44 6.79 -23.08
C LYS A 320 -19.26 8.05 -23.32
N ALA A 321 -18.91 9.17 -22.69
CA ALA A 321 -19.69 10.40 -22.75
C ALA A 321 -18.92 11.60 -23.36
N GLY A 322 -17.65 11.43 -23.73
CA GLY A 322 -16.80 12.51 -24.26
C GLY A 322 -16.54 13.64 -23.25
N ARG A 323 -16.62 13.34 -21.95
CA ARG A 323 -16.47 14.35 -20.88
C ARG A 323 -15.18 14.12 -20.11
N ASP A 324 -14.36 15.16 -19.98
CA ASP A 324 -13.05 15.16 -19.34
C ASP A 324 -13.01 15.85 -17.95
N ASP A 325 -14.16 16.32 -17.46
CA ASP A 325 -14.27 17.01 -16.19
C ASP A 325 -13.69 16.21 -15.01
N LEU A 326 -13.99 14.89 -14.91
CA LEU A 326 -13.43 14.05 -13.87
C LEU A 326 -11.93 13.75 -14.06
N LEU A 327 -11.45 13.73 -15.31
CA LEU A 327 -10.02 13.62 -15.59
C LEU A 327 -9.29 14.90 -15.17
N ALA A 328 -9.87 16.07 -15.42
CA ALA A 328 -9.30 17.35 -15.00
C ALA A 328 -9.19 17.44 -13.45
N ASP A 329 -10.17 16.89 -12.74
CA ASP A 329 -10.23 16.91 -11.28
C ASP A 329 -9.49 15.73 -10.61
N TYR A 330 -8.86 14.83 -11.37
CA TYR A 330 -8.25 13.59 -10.85
C TYR A 330 -7.27 13.85 -9.70
N SER A 331 -6.26 14.71 -9.92
CA SER A 331 -5.27 15.04 -8.89
C SER A 331 -5.93 15.61 -7.64
N THR A 332 -6.82 16.59 -7.80
CA THR A 332 -7.51 17.24 -6.67
C THR A 332 -8.35 16.25 -5.85
N THR A 333 -9.01 15.32 -6.54
CA THR A 333 -9.83 14.30 -5.88
C THR A 333 -8.98 13.31 -5.09
N CYS A 334 -7.93 12.74 -5.73
CA CYS A 334 -7.05 11.76 -5.07
C CYS A 334 -6.28 12.38 -3.91
N LEU A 335 -5.75 13.60 -4.06
CA LEU A 335 -4.92 14.26 -3.04
C LEU A 335 -5.63 14.52 -1.72
N LYS A 336 -6.96 14.70 -1.70
CA LYS A 336 -7.72 14.80 -0.44
C LYS A 336 -7.54 13.55 0.44
N ARG A 337 -7.62 12.36 -0.17
CA ARG A 337 -7.40 11.09 0.52
C ARG A 337 -5.93 10.86 0.82
N VAL A 338 -5.04 11.16 -0.12
CA VAL A 338 -3.58 11.01 0.04
C VAL A 338 -3.10 11.78 1.27
N TRP A 339 -3.39 13.08 1.37
CA TRP A 339 -2.96 13.90 2.50
C TRP A 339 -3.59 13.46 3.84
N ARG A 340 -4.82 12.98 3.81
CA ARG A 340 -5.44 12.38 5.00
C ARG A 340 -4.71 11.12 5.45
N ALA A 341 -4.38 10.22 4.53
CA ALA A 341 -3.65 9.00 4.83
C ALA A 341 -2.20 9.28 5.26
N GLU A 342 -1.55 10.29 4.67
CA GLU A 342 -0.24 10.79 5.12
C GLU A 342 -0.31 11.30 6.56
N HIS A 343 -1.29 12.15 6.87
CA HIS A 343 -1.49 12.64 8.23
C HIS A 343 -1.71 11.50 9.23
N PHE A 344 -2.58 10.54 8.90
CA PHE A 344 -2.84 9.40 9.78
C PHE A 344 -1.59 8.53 9.97
N SER A 345 -0.89 8.20 8.88
CA SER A 345 0.33 7.38 8.93
C SER A 345 1.46 8.07 9.68
N TRP A 346 1.62 9.39 9.48
CA TRP A 346 2.56 10.22 10.23
C TRP A 346 2.21 10.25 11.73
N TRP A 347 0.93 10.45 12.05
CA TRP A 347 0.48 10.49 13.44
C TRP A 347 0.71 9.15 14.16
N MET A 348 0.34 8.02 13.55
CA MET A 348 0.61 6.68 14.08
C MET A 348 2.12 6.44 14.25
N THR A 349 2.91 6.86 13.28
CA THR A 349 4.37 6.75 13.34
C THR A 349 4.94 7.58 14.49
N SER A 350 4.51 8.83 14.62
CA SER A 350 4.99 9.75 15.67
C SER A 350 4.59 9.28 17.08
N MET A 351 3.42 8.65 17.22
CA MET A 351 2.91 8.14 18.49
C MET A 351 3.64 6.87 18.95
N LEU A 352 4.04 6.01 18.00
CA LEU A 352 4.49 4.64 18.29
C LEU A 352 6.02 4.45 18.23
N HIS A 353 6.75 5.33 17.53
CA HIS A 353 8.19 5.16 17.33
C HIS A 353 9.01 6.04 18.29
N ARG A 354 10.22 5.56 18.58
CA ARG A 354 11.24 6.35 19.28
C ARG A 354 12.04 7.15 18.26
N PHE A 355 12.10 8.45 18.45
CA PHE A 355 12.94 9.32 17.60
C PHE A 355 14.31 9.54 18.25
N PRO A 356 15.39 9.51 17.47
CA PRO A 356 16.70 9.90 18.00
C PRO A 356 16.66 11.34 18.53
N GLY A 357 17.17 11.51 19.76
CA GLY A 357 17.14 12.83 20.41
C GLY A 357 15.87 13.15 21.21
N ASP A 358 14.86 12.26 21.20
CA ASP A 358 13.71 12.40 22.11
C ASP A 358 14.16 12.40 23.58
N ASP A 359 13.83 13.47 24.28
CA ASP A 359 14.07 13.60 25.70
C ASP A 359 12.90 13.02 26.54
N GLY A 360 13.04 13.08 27.85
CA GLY A 360 11.99 12.61 28.75
C GLY A 360 10.66 13.36 28.61
N PHE A 361 10.66 14.59 28.12
CA PHE A 361 9.44 15.37 27.87
C PHE A 361 8.68 14.81 26.67
N GLN A 362 9.36 14.56 25.55
CA GLN A 362 8.75 13.97 24.35
C GLN A 362 8.17 12.58 24.64
N GLN A 363 8.87 11.75 25.42
CA GLN A 363 8.38 10.45 25.84
C GLN A 363 7.08 10.57 26.66
N ARG A 364 7.01 11.55 27.56
CA ARG A 364 5.79 11.81 28.34
C ARG A 364 4.62 12.25 27.46
N LEU A 365 4.87 13.04 26.43
CA LEU A 365 3.84 13.43 25.46
C LEU A 365 3.35 12.21 24.67
N GLN A 366 4.23 11.32 24.22
CA GLN A 366 3.86 10.09 23.52
C GLN A 366 3.01 9.18 24.43
N HIS A 367 3.42 8.95 25.66
CA HIS A 367 2.65 8.19 26.64
C HIS A 367 1.27 8.82 26.92
N SER A 368 1.20 10.14 27.06
CA SER A 368 -0.05 10.87 27.24
C SER A 368 -0.97 10.70 26.00
N GLN A 369 -0.41 10.76 24.80
CA GLN A 369 -1.15 10.56 23.56
C GLN A 369 -1.70 9.12 23.47
N LEU A 370 -0.89 8.12 23.78
CA LEU A 370 -1.31 6.71 23.81
C LEU A 370 -2.42 6.48 24.84
N ALA A 371 -2.23 6.97 26.08
CA ALA A 371 -3.22 6.87 27.13
C ALA A 371 -4.56 7.56 26.75
N TYR A 372 -4.50 8.75 26.17
CA TYR A 372 -5.67 9.47 25.69
C TYR A 372 -6.37 8.71 24.56
N THR A 373 -5.61 8.15 23.61
CA THR A 373 -6.16 7.42 22.46
C THR A 373 -6.98 6.20 22.91
N VAL A 374 -6.55 5.48 23.93
CA VAL A 374 -7.26 4.30 24.42
C VAL A 374 -8.36 4.60 25.44
N ALA A 375 -8.27 5.72 26.17
CA ALA A 375 -9.25 6.09 27.20
C ALA A 375 -10.42 6.92 26.65
N SER A 376 -10.19 7.72 25.60
CA SER A 376 -11.21 8.58 24.99
C SER A 376 -11.91 7.88 23.83
N ARG A 377 -13.24 7.68 23.94
CA ARG A 377 -14.03 7.13 22.83
C ARG A 377 -13.87 7.94 21.54
N ALA A 378 -13.83 9.26 21.61
CA ALA A 378 -13.66 10.12 20.44
C ALA A 378 -12.28 9.90 19.76
N ALA A 379 -11.19 9.79 20.55
CA ALA A 379 -9.86 9.54 20.03
C ALA A 379 -9.74 8.12 19.44
N ALA A 380 -10.28 7.11 20.14
CA ALA A 380 -10.35 5.75 19.63
C ALA A 380 -11.18 5.65 18.34
N THR A 381 -12.31 6.38 18.24
CA THR A 381 -13.13 6.46 17.02
C THR A 381 -12.35 7.08 15.87
N SER A 382 -11.64 8.18 16.11
CA SER A 382 -10.80 8.80 15.08
C SER A 382 -9.71 7.85 14.55
N LEU A 383 -9.05 7.10 15.46
CA LEU A 383 -8.10 6.06 15.05
C LEU A 383 -8.81 4.97 14.22
N ALA A 384 -9.90 4.44 14.72
CA ALA A 384 -10.64 3.35 14.08
C ALA A 384 -11.15 3.73 12.69
N GLU A 385 -11.79 4.90 12.51
CA GLU A 385 -12.27 5.41 11.22
C GLU A 385 -11.15 5.55 10.19
N ASN A 386 -10.02 6.12 10.61
CA ASN A 386 -8.87 6.22 9.73
C ASN A 386 -8.25 4.86 9.43
N TYR A 387 -8.28 3.91 10.36
CA TYR A 387 -7.71 2.59 10.17
C TYR A 387 -8.54 1.71 9.23
N VAL A 388 -9.85 1.62 9.43
CA VAL A 388 -10.76 0.87 8.55
C VAL A 388 -11.00 1.54 7.20
N GLY A 389 -10.60 2.81 7.08
CA GLY A 389 -10.79 3.65 5.90
C GLY A 389 -12.19 4.26 5.82
N LEU A 390 -12.28 5.42 5.17
CA LEU A 390 -13.56 6.01 4.78
C LEU A 390 -14.00 5.45 3.43
N PRO A 391 -15.31 5.48 3.13
CA PRO A 391 -15.81 5.15 1.80
C PRO A 391 -15.07 5.94 0.70
N PHE A 392 -15.07 5.40 -0.51
CA PHE A 392 -14.66 6.17 -1.69
C PHE A 392 -15.78 7.16 -2.03
N ASP A 393 -15.41 8.42 -2.24
CA ASP A 393 -16.33 9.50 -2.62
C ASP A 393 -16.73 9.40 -4.11
#